data_6a1f0593bf8fc414b18d8c2b94d73889
#
_entry.id   6a1f0593bf8fc414b18d8c2b94d73889
#
_cell.length_a   1.000
_cell.length_b   1.000
_cell.length_c   1.000
_cell.angle_alpha   90.00
_cell.angle_beta   90.00
_cell.angle_gamma   90.00
#
_symmetry.space_group_name_H-M   'P 1'
#
loop_
_entity.id
_entity.type
_entity.pdbx_description
1 polymer ?
#
loop_
_entity_poly.entity_id
_entity_poly.type
_entity_poly.pdbx_seq_one_letter_code
_entity_poly.pdbx_strand_id
1 'polypeptide(L)'
;MCIRDRHQVEREALAAYNGKCYLGIDSGSTTLKMALLSEDNKLLWSYYSGNNGNPVQIAAAALKDLYGKMPAGAVIGGATVTGYGEEMMKVAFGADFGEVETVAHLRAAQFFAPQVSFLIDIGGQDIKCFKIKNRAIDSIMLNEACSSGCGSFIQTFAKAMGMEIDEFSKLG
;
A
#
# COMPACT_ATOMS: atom_id res chain seq x y z
N MET A 1 10.84 14.52 -14.35
CA MET A 1 10.98 13.12 -14.79
C MET A 1 10.29 12.25 -13.77
N CYS A 2 9.11 11.75 -14.11
CA CYS A 2 8.26 10.99 -13.18
C CYS A 2 8.94 9.65 -12.83
N ILE A 3 9.18 9.38 -11.55
CA ILE A 3 9.80 8.14 -11.03
C ILE A 3 8.88 6.92 -11.23
N ARG A 4 7.65 7.13 -11.70
CA ARG A 4 6.64 6.11 -11.90
C ARG A 4 7.10 4.91 -12.73
N ASP A 5 8.12 5.10 -13.58
CA ASP A 5 8.59 4.07 -14.52
C ASP A 5 9.90 3.37 -14.12
N ARG A 6 10.54 3.77 -13.02
CA ARG A 6 11.87 3.25 -12.67
C ARG A 6 11.86 2.04 -11.74
N HIS A 7 10.76 1.81 -11.01
CA HIS A 7 10.67 0.75 -10.01
C HIS A 7 9.38 -0.04 -10.22
N GLN A 8 9.35 -0.85 -11.26
CA GLN A 8 8.28 -1.82 -11.43
C GLN A 8 8.61 -3.08 -10.65
N VAL A 9 7.65 -3.54 -9.84
CA VAL A 9 7.74 -4.86 -9.20
C VAL A 9 7.67 -5.90 -10.31
N GLU A 10 8.58 -6.86 -10.29
CA GLU A 10 8.46 -8.04 -11.14
C GLU A 10 7.12 -8.75 -10.86
N ARG A 11 6.44 -9.13 -11.91
CA ARG A 11 5.14 -9.82 -11.83
C ARG A 11 5.27 -11.26 -12.28
N GLU A 12 4.53 -12.12 -11.61
CA GLU A 12 4.36 -13.51 -11.98
C GLU A 12 2.87 -13.85 -12.04
N ALA A 13 2.49 -14.75 -12.94
CA ALA A 13 1.09 -15.10 -13.10
C ALA A 13 0.61 -15.98 -11.93
N LEU A 14 -0.35 -15.49 -11.15
CA LEU A 14 -0.93 -16.22 -10.02
C LEU A 14 -1.44 -17.61 -10.45
N ALA A 15 -2.10 -17.72 -11.60
CA ALA A 15 -2.69 -18.98 -12.08
C ALA A 15 -1.67 -20.12 -12.30
N ALA A 16 -0.40 -19.78 -12.51
CA ALA A 16 0.69 -20.75 -12.69
C ALA A 16 1.54 -20.94 -11.43
N TYR A 17 1.30 -20.17 -10.38
CA TYR A 17 2.13 -20.16 -9.18
C TYR A 17 1.91 -21.43 -8.33
N ASN A 18 3.01 -21.98 -7.86
CA ASN A 18 3.01 -23.14 -6.96
C ASN A 18 4.05 -22.89 -5.84
N GLY A 19 3.61 -22.77 -4.61
CA GLY A 19 4.48 -22.52 -3.47
C GLY A 19 3.83 -21.61 -2.42
N LYS A 20 4.62 -21.17 -1.46
CA LYS A 20 4.18 -20.22 -0.44
C LYS A 20 4.13 -18.82 -1.02
N CYS A 21 3.12 -18.08 -0.62
CA CYS A 21 2.98 -16.66 -0.92
C CYS A 21 2.60 -15.89 0.35
N TYR A 22 2.74 -14.57 0.32
CA TYR A 22 2.55 -13.72 1.48
C TYR A 22 1.59 -12.59 1.14
N LEU A 23 0.59 -12.39 2.00
CA LEU A 23 -0.44 -11.38 1.82
C LEU A 23 -0.11 -10.13 2.64
N GLY A 24 -0.07 -8.98 1.98
CA GLY A 24 -0.03 -7.66 2.62
C GLY A 24 -1.36 -6.95 2.47
N ILE A 25 -1.85 -6.32 3.54
CA ILE A 25 -3.06 -5.50 3.55
C ILE A 25 -2.71 -4.13 4.14
N ASP A 26 -2.90 -3.07 3.37
CA ASP A 26 -2.84 -1.69 3.84
C ASP A 26 -4.26 -1.11 3.91
N SER A 27 -4.76 -0.95 5.13
CA SER A 27 -6.07 -0.36 5.41
C SER A 27 -5.92 1.09 5.83
N GLY A 28 -5.77 1.97 4.83
CA GLY A 28 -5.71 3.41 5.07
C GLY A 28 -7.05 4.03 5.45
N SER A 29 -7.03 5.31 5.80
CA SER A 29 -8.23 6.08 6.20
C SER A 29 -9.28 6.18 5.08
N THR A 30 -8.85 6.22 3.82
CA THR A 30 -9.72 6.41 2.65
C THR A 30 -9.66 5.27 1.65
N THR A 31 -8.60 4.48 1.65
CA THR A 31 -8.34 3.44 0.64
C THR A 31 -7.90 2.14 1.28
N LEU A 32 -8.21 1.05 0.60
CA LEU A 32 -7.72 -0.29 0.90
C LEU A 32 -6.82 -0.76 -0.24
N LYS A 33 -5.64 -1.26 0.10
CA LYS A 33 -4.72 -1.86 -0.85
C LYS A 33 -4.32 -3.24 -0.35
N MET A 34 -4.16 -4.18 -1.27
CA MET A 34 -3.72 -5.53 -0.95
C MET A 34 -2.73 -6.01 -2.01
N ALA A 35 -1.75 -6.78 -1.59
CA ALA A 35 -0.78 -7.39 -2.47
C ALA A 35 -0.47 -8.82 -2.03
N LEU A 36 -0.41 -9.73 -2.98
CA LEU A 36 0.08 -11.09 -2.78
C LEU A 36 1.44 -11.21 -3.45
N LEU A 37 2.45 -11.59 -2.69
CA LEU A 37 3.82 -11.74 -3.16
C LEU A 37 4.24 -13.21 -3.11
N SER A 38 5.06 -13.64 -4.09
CA SER A 38 5.77 -14.90 -4.05
C SER A 38 6.89 -14.88 -3.00
N GLU A 39 7.51 -16.03 -2.73
CA GLU A 39 8.71 -16.13 -1.88
C GLU A 39 9.89 -15.28 -2.40
N ASP A 40 9.95 -15.06 -3.72
CA ASP A 40 10.96 -14.23 -4.39
C ASP A 40 10.56 -12.74 -4.48
N ASN A 41 9.54 -12.30 -3.74
CA ASN A 41 8.99 -10.94 -3.76
C ASN A 41 8.42 -10.48 -5.11
N LYS A 42 7.99 -11.39 -5.99
CA LYS A 42 7.27 -11.05 -7.21
C LYS A 42 5.79 -10.84 -6.92
N LEU A 43 5.19 -9.87 -7.58
CA LEU A 43 3.77 -9.56 -7.40
C LEU A 43 2.90 -10.57 -8.15
N LEU A 44 2.17 -11.39 -7.43
CA LEU A 44 1.22 -12.37 -7.95
C LEU A 44 -0.17 -11.78 -8.19
N TRP A 45 -0.61 -10.92 -7.26
CA TRP A 45 -1.90 -10.27 -7.32
C TRP A 45 -1.89 -8.96 -6.55
N SER A 46 -2.71 -8.01 -6.97
CA SER A 46 -2.89 -6.74 -6.26
C SER A 46 -4.33 -6.25 -6.35
N TYR A 47 -4.74 -5.53 -5.32
CA TYR A 47 -6.05 -4.90 -5.21
C TYR A 47 -5.91 -3.47 -4.69
N TYR A 48 -6.71 -2.57 -5.25
CA TYR A 48 -6.82 -1.18 -4.80
C TYR A 48 -8.26 -0.71 -4.92
N SER A 49 -8.79 -0.13 -3.85
CA SER A 49 -10.15 0.43 -3.83
C SER A 49 -10.29 1.54 -2.79
N GLY A 50 -11.26 2.43 -2.97
CA GLY A 50 -11.77 3.24 -1.88
C GLY A 50 -12.37 2.35 -0.79
N ASN A 51 -12.24 2.72 0.48
CA ASN A 51 -12.77 1.90 1.59
C ASN A 51 -14.24 2.26 1.94
N ASN A 52 -14.75 3.40 1.44
CA ASN A 52 -16.13 3.87 1.64
C ASN A 52 -16.63 3.77 3.10
N GLY A 53 -15.72 3.88 4.07
CA GLY A 53 -16.02 3.70 5.50
C GLY A 53 -16.27 2.24 5.92
N ASN A 54 -16.12 1.26 5.02
CA ASN A 54 -16.36 -0.15 5.32
C ASN A 54 -15.23 -1.08 4.83
N PRO A 55 -14.02 -0.88 5.30
CA PRO A 55 -12.84 -1.57 4.80
C PRO A 55 -12.90 -3.10 4.99
N VAL A 56 -13.52 -3.59 6.06
CA VAL A 56 -13.62 -5.04 6.35
C VAL A 56 -14.45 -5.77 5.30
N GLN A 57 -15.60 -5.22 4.91
CA GLN A 57 -16.45 -5.87 3.90
C GLN A 57 -15.78 -5.84 2.51
N ILE A 58 -15.11 -4.73 2.17
CA ILE A 58 -14.38 -4.61 0.91
C ILE A 58 -13.21 -5.59 0.87
N ALA A 59 -12.45 -5.71 1.96
CA ALA A 59 -11.38 -6.69 2.08
C ALA A 59 -11.90 -8.13 1.96
N ALA A 60 -13.01 -8.46 2.63
CA ALA A 60 -13.60 -9.79 2.55
C ALA A 60 -14.02 -10.15 1.12
N ALA A 61 -14.62 -9.22 0.38
CA ALA A 61 -14.98 -9.43 -1.02
C ALA A 61 -13.73 -9.64 -1.90
N ALA A 62 -12.70 -8.82 -1.71
CA ALA A 62 -11.44 -8.92 -2.45
C ALA A 62 -10.70 -10.23 -2.14
N LEU A 63 -10.67 -10.67 -0.88
CA LEU A 63 -10.08 -11.95 -0.48
C LEU A 63 -10.85 -13.12 -1.06
N LYS A 64 -12.17 -13.07 -1.08
CA LYS A 64 -13.00 -14.12 -1.72
C LYS A 64 -12.69 -14.25 -3.21
N ASP A 65 -12.53 -13.13 -3.91
CA ASP A 65 -12.11 -13.11 -5.31
C ASP A 65 -10.70 -13.68 -5.50
N LEU A 66 -9.75 -13.28 -4.64
CA LEU A 66 -8.39 -13.82 -4.63
C LEU A 66 -8.38 -15.33 -4.45
N TYR A 67 -9.05 -15.85 -3.41
CA TYR A 67 -9.11 -17.29 -3.14
C TYR A 67 -9.75 -18.08 -4.30
N GLY A 68 -10.73 -17.49 -4.98
CA GLY A 68 -11.32 -18.08 -6.18
C GLY A 68 -10.37 -18.18 -7.38
N LYS A 69 -9.30 -17.38 -7.39
CA LYS A 69 -8.28 -17.35 -8.45
C LYS A 69 -6.99 -18.08 -8.09
N MET A 70 -6.80 -18.44 -6.83
CA MET A 70 -5.60 -19.13 -6.37
C MET A 70 -5.59 -20.59 -6.90
N PRO A 71 -4.48 -21.03 -7.51
CA PRO A 71 -4.31 -22.43 -7.88
C PRO A 71 -4.11 -23.29 -6.63
N ALA A 72 -4.44 -24.58 -6.72
CA ALA A 72 -4.35 -25.52 -5.61
C ALA A 72 -2.94 -25.65 -4.99
N GLY A 73 -1.90 -25.35 -5.75
CA GLY A 73 -0.52 -25.40 -5.28
C GLY A 73 -0.04 -24.10 -4.58
N ALA A 74 -0.81 -23.01 -4.63
CA ALA A 74 -0.45 -21.77 -3.95
C ALA A 74 -1.02 -21.74 -2.53
N VAL A 75 -0.16 -21.46 -1.55
CA VAL A 75 -0.54 -21.44 -0.13
C VAL A 75 -0.10 -20.11 0.49
N ILE A 76 -1.03 -19.38 1.12
CA ILE A 76 -0.69 -18.19 1.89
C ILE A 76 0.03 -18.65 3.16
N GLY A 77 1.33 -18.40 3.21
CA GLY A 77 2.21 -18.77 4.31
C GLY A 77 2.32 -17.73 5.42
N GLY A 78 1.70 -16.56 5.21
CA GLY A 78 1.63 -15.50 6.20
C GLY A 78 0.90 -14.28 5.68
N ALA A 79 0.26 -13.54 6.59
CA ALA A 79 -0.47 -12.31 6.31
C ALA A 79 -0.03 -11.19 7.25
N THR A 80 0.21 -10.01 6.70
CA THR A 80 0.56 -8.80 7.45
C THR A 80 -0.41 -7.69 7.11
N VAL A 81 -0.81 -6.94 8.12
CA VAL A 81 -1.68 -5.77 7.98
C VAL A 81 -0.97 -4.51 8.42
N THR A 82 -1.31 -3.38 7.81
CA THR A 82 -0.80 -2.04 8.17
C THR A 82 -1.85 -0.98 7.90
N GLY A 83 -1.55 0.28 8.23
CA GLY A 83 -2.41 1.43 8.02
C GLY A 83 -3.30 1.72 9.22
N TYR A 84 -4.13 2.75 9.09
CA TYR A 84 -5.03 3.22 10.16
C TYR A 84 -5.97 2.13 10.70
N GLY A 85 -6.42 1.21 9.84
CA GLY A 85 -7.31 0.10 10.19
C GLY A 85 -6.59 -1.21 10.58
N GLU A 86 -5.28 -1.16 10.87
CA GLU A 86 -4.45 -2.34 11.13
C GLU A 86 -5.07 -3.29 12.16
N GLU A 87 -5.36 -2.82 13.35
CA GLU A 87 -5.83 -3.65 14.45
C GLU A 87 -7.18 -4.32 14.14
N MET A 88 -8.10 -3.56 13.52
CA MET A 88 -9.39 -4.07 13.07
C MET A 88 -9.23 -5.16 12.00
N MET A 89 -8.38 -4.95 11.01
CA MET A 89 -8.11 -5.91 9.95
C MET A 89 -7.42 -7.16 10.47
N LYS A 90 -6.46 -7.02 11.39
CA LYS A 90 -5.77 -8.12 12.03
C LYS A 90 -6.75 -9.05 12.75
N VAL A 91 -7.67 -8.48 13.53
CA VAL A 91 -8.69 -9.25 14.24
C VAL A 91 -9.71 -9.87 13.27
N ALA A 92 -10.19 -9.11 12.29
CA ALA A 92 -11.22 -9.56 11.36
C ALA A 92 -10.77 -10.74 10.47
N PHE A 93 -9.49 -10.76 10.06
CA PHE A 93 -8.96 -11.76 9.13
C PHE A 93 -7.94 -12.72 9.75
N GLY A 94 -7.63 -12.58 11.02
CA GLY A 94 -6.67 -13.45 11.72
C GLY A 94 -5.26 -13.31 11.13
N ALA A 95 -4.86 -12.08 10.73
CA ALA A 95 -3.54 -11.85 10.18
C ALA A 95 -2.44 -12.10 11.23
N ASP A 96 -1.32 -12.68 10.79
CA ASP A 96 -0.21 -13.07 11.68
C ASP A 96 0.45 -11.86 12.35
N PHE A 97 0.61 -10.77 11.59
CA PHE A 97 1.32 -9.57 12.04
C PHE A 97 0.53 -8.30 11.72
N GLY A 98 0.64 -7.32 12.63
CA GLY A 98 0.35 -5.92 12.39
C GLY A 98 1.68 -5.15 12.33
N GLU A 99 1.84 -4.28 11.35
CA GLU A 99 3.04 -3.46 11.22
C GLU A 99 2.65 -1.98 11.20
N VAL A 100 3.43 -1.18 11.88
CA VAL A 100 3.24 0.27 11.87
C VAL A 100 3.44 0.80 10.44
N GLU A 101 2.52 1.62 9.96
CA GLU A 101 2.50 2.15 8.59
C GLU A 101 3.84 2.74 8.16
N THR A 102 4.46 3.55 9.03
CA THR A 102 5.75 4.18 8.76
C THR A 102 6.89 3.16 8.55
N VAL A 103 6.85 2.04 9.28
CA VAL A 103 7.84 0.95 9.13
C VAL A 103 7.59 0.18 7.84
N ALA A 104 6.32 -0.11 7.52
CA ALA A 104 5.95 -0.76 6.27
C ALA A 104 6.39 0.08 5.05
N HIS A 105 6.16 1.41 5.06
CA HIS A 105 6.58 2.33 4.00
C HIS A 105 8.11 2.41 3.88
N LEU A 106 8.83 2.46 5.01
CA LEU A 106 10.29 2.42 4.98
C LEU A 106 10.81 1.12 4.34
N ARG A 107 10.25 -0.02 4.71
CA ARG A 107 10.64 -1.33 4.14
C ARG A 107 10.41 -1.37 2.64
N ALA A 108 9.26 -0.90 2.17
CA ALA A 108 8.95 -0.80 0.75
C ALA A 108 9.93 0.14 0.03
N ALA A 109 10.21 1.32 0.59
CA ALA A 109 11.16 2.26 0.02
C ALA A 109 12.59 1.66 -0.09
N GLN A 110 13.04 0.94 0.94
CA GLN A 110 14.34 0.27 0.94
C GLN A 110 14.42 -0.91 -0.04
N PHE A 111 13.32 -1.57 -0.32
CA PHE A 111 13.26 -2.62 -1.34
C PHE A 111 13.54 -2.04 -2.72
N PHE A 112 12.92 -0.90 -3.08
CA PHE A 112 13.11 -0.26 -4.38
C PHE A 112 14.36 0.60 -4.46
N ALA A 113 14.77 1.23 -3.35
CA ALA A 113 15.91 2.14 -3.25
C ALA A 113 16.71 1.83 -1.96
N PRO A 114 17.60 0.82 -1.98
CA PRO A 114 18.32 0.37 -0.78
C PRO A 114 19.14 1.45 -0.08
N GLN A 115 19.51 2.51 -0.80
CA GLN A 115 20.30 3.67 -0.33
C GLN A 115 19.42 4.89 0.03
N VAL A 116 18.09 4.71 0.14
CA VAL A 116 17.20 5.81 0.47
C VAL A 116 17.60 6.48 1.77
N SER A 117 17.76 7.81 1.75
CA SER A 117 18.13 8.63 2.91
C SER A 117 17.01 9.58 3.33
N PHE A 118 16.03 9.80 2.46
CA PHE A 118 14.88 10.64 2.71
C PHE A 118 13.66 10.08 1.98
N LEU A 119 12.52 10.03 2.66
CA LEU A 119 11.26 9.55 2.12
C LEU A 119 10.17 10.57 2.44
N ILE A 120 9.38 10.92 1.44
CA ILE A 120 8.13 11.67 1.61
C ILE A 120 6.99 10.70 1.32
N ASP A 121 6.15 10.49 2.32
CA ASP A 121 4.93 9.72 2.22
C ASP A 121 3.74 10.68 2.20
N ILE A 122 2.98 10.66 1.11
CA ILE A 122 1.81 11.51 0.92
C ILE A 122 0.57 10.63 1.03
N GLY A 123 0.00 10.61 2.22
CA GLY A 123 -1.24 9.91 2.52
C GLY A 123 -2.48 10.64 2.02
N GLY A 124 -3.65 10.04 2.24
CA GLY A 124 -4.94 10.66 1.91
C GLY A 124 -5.23 11.90 2.74
N GLN A 125 -4.77 11.97 3.98
CA GLN A 125 -5.09 13.03 4.94
C GLN A 125 -3.87 13.67 5.58
N ASP A 126 -2.68 13.10 5.43
CA ASP A 126 -1.44 13.56 6.06
C ASP A 126 -0.25 13.50 5.10
N ILE A 127 0.83 14.16 5.48
CA ILE A 127 2.15 14.02 4.84
C ILE A 127 3.15 13.70 5.92
N LYS A 128 3.95 12.67 5.69
CA LYS A 128 5.04 12.25 6.57
C LYS A 128 6.36 12.37 5.83
N CYS A 129 7.36 12.96 6.46
CA CYS A 129 8.70 13.02 5.93
C CYS A 129 9.65 12.27 6.87
N PHE A 130 10.38 11.30 6.33
CA PHE A 130 11.33 10.49 7.09
C PHE A 130 12.75 10.81 6.66
N LYS A 131 13.59 11.13 7.63
CA LYS A 131 15.03 11.11 7.43
C LYS A 131 15.54 9.74 7.83
N ILE A 132 16.30 9.11 6.95
CA ILE A 132 16.76 7.74 7.11
C ILE A 132 18.29 7.76 7.27
N LYS A 133 18.80 7.13 8.32
CA LYS A 133 20.22 6.97 8.60
C LYS A 133 20.48 5.55 9.07
N ASN A 134 21.54 4.94 8.55
CA ASN A 134 21.90 3.55 8.89
C ASN A 134 20.73 2.57 8.71
N ARG A 135 19.93 2.75 7.63
CA ARG A 135 18.74 1.96 7.29
C ARG A 135 17.59 2.03 8.30
N ALA A 136 17.62 2.94 9.25
CA ALA A 136 16.58 3.20 10.24
C ALA A 136 16.06 4.64 10.14
N ILE A 137 14.86 4.86 10.65
CA ILE A 137 14.29 6.21 10.75
C ILE A 137 15.06 6.97 11.83
N ASP A 138 15.72 8.04 11.42
CA ASP A 138 16.46 8.96 12.31
C ASP A 138 15.53 10.05 12.87
N SER A 139 14.66 10.58 12.02
CA SER A 139 13.65 11.56 12.44
C SER A 139 12.43 11.53 11.54
N ILE A 140 11.29 11.90 12.09
CA ILE A 140 10.00 12.00 11.41
C ILE A 140 9.48 13.41 11.56
N MET A 141 9.02 14.01 10.47
CA MET A 141 8.21 15.21 10.46
C MET A 141 6.82 14.84 9.97
N LEU A 142 5.82 15.14 10.77
CA LEU A 142 4.42 14.90 10.47
C LEU A 142 3.73 16.24 10.18
N ASN A 143 2.97 16.30 9.12
CA ASN A 143 2.03 17.37 8.88
C ASN A 143 0.61 16.80 8.79
N GLU A 144 -0.14 16.97 9.85
CA GLU A 144 -1.54 16.52 9.95
C GLU A 144 -2.54 17.56 9.43
N ALA A 145 -2.06 18.74 9.00
CA ALA A 145 -2.92 19.75 8.43
C ALA A 145 -3.36 19.34 7.03
N CYS A 146 -4.60 18.92 6.90
CA CYS A 146 -5.22 18.42 5.66
C CYS A 146 -5.15 19.41 4.46
N SER A 147 -4.91 20.70 4.73
CA SER A 147 -4.77 21.76 3.73
C SER A 147 -3.36 21.92 3.13
N SER A 148 -2.40 21.06 3.46
CA SER A 148 -0.99 21.27 3.17
C SER A 148 -0.41 20.39 2.04
N GLY A 149 -1.28 19.86 1.14
CA GLY A 149 -0.83 19.11 -0.03
C GLY A 149 -0.93 17.59 0.09
N CYS A 150 -1.72 17.07 1.05
CA CYS A 150 -2.07 15.66 1.12
C CYS A 150 -2.94 15.24 -0.07
N GLY A 151 -3.14 13.93 -0.26
CA GLY A 151 -3.90 13.40 -1.39
C GLY A 151 -5.32 13.96 -1.53
N SER A 152 -6.04 14.20 -0.43
CA SER A 152 -7.39 14.80 -0.47
C SER A 152 -7.36 16.27 -0.90
N PHE A 153 -6.33 17.02 -0.58
CA PHE A 153 -6.14 18.39 -1.07
C PHE A 153 -5.93 18.40 -2.59
N ILE A 154 -5.04 17.55 -3.11
CA ILE A 154 -4.78 17.42 -4.54
C ILE A 154 -6.05 17.00 -5.28
N GLN A 155 -6.82 16.07 -4.72
CA GLN A 155 -8.09 15.61 -5.30
C GLN A 155 -9.15 16.75 -5.33
N THR A 156 -9.19 17.57 -4.28
CA THR A 156 -10.09 18.74 -4.23
C THR A 156 -9.70 19.76 -5.29
N PHE A 157 -8.41 19.98 -5.50
CA PHE A 157 -7.89 20.87 -6.54
C PHE A 157 -8.25 20.36 -7.95
N ALA A 158 -8.04 19.08 -8.24
CA ALA A 158 -8.43 18.47 -9.52
C ALA A 158 -9.91 18.67 -9.80
N LYS A 159 -10.77 18.37 -8.81
CA LYS A 159 -12.23 18.59 -8.92
C LYS A 159 -12.61 20.05 -9.16
N ALA A 160 -11.97 21.00 -8.47
CA ALA A 160 -12.21 22.43 -8.66
C ALA A 160 -11.84 22.89 -10.08
N MET A 161 -10.89 22.22 -10.73
CA MET A 161 -10.50 22.45 -12.12
C MET A 161 -11.35 21.62 -13.11
N GLY A 162 -12.34 20.86 -12.65
CA GLY A 162 -13.17 19.99 -13.48
C GLY A 162 -12.44 18.80 -14.07
N MET A 163 -11.37 18.34 -13.42
CA MET A 163 -10.51 17.25 -13.88
C MET A 163 -10.59 16.04 -12.95
N GLU A 164 -10.43 14.85 -13.53
CA GLU A 164 -10.14 13.65 -12.76
C GLU A 164 -8.67 13.67 -12.31
N ILE A 165 -8.37 13.00 -11.18
CA ILE A 165 -7.03 13.02 -10.57
C ILE A 165 -5.93 12.51 -11.52
N ASP A 166 -6.25 11.54 -12.37
CA ASP A 166 -5.31 10.99 -13.35
C ASP A 166 -4.99 11.99 -14.49
N GLU A 167 -5.95 12.87 -14.83
CA GLU A 167 -5.73 13.95 -15.79
C GLU A 167 -4.92 15.08 -15.16
N PHE A 168 -5.28 15.45 -13.93
CA PHE A 168 -4.56 16.46 -13.16
C PHE A 168 -3.07 16.09 -12.95
N SER A 169 -2.79 14.81 -12.67
CA SER A 169 -1.43 14.31 -12.46
C SER A 169 -0.50 14.42 -13.68
N LYS A 170 -1.05 14.67 -14.88
CA LYS A 170 -0.28 14.84 -16.13
C LYS A 170 0.16 16.27 -16.36
N LEU A 171 -0.32 17.22 -15.55
CA LEU A 171 0.02 18.64 -15.66
C LEU A 171 1.31 19.00 -14.91
N GLY A 172 1.85 18.10 -14.09
CA GLY A 172 3.06 18.29 -13.25
C GLY A 172 4.31 17.59 -13.74
#